data_3222b07159601b69ca33ef2311c76a40
#
_entry.id   3222b07159601b69ca33ef2311c76a40
#
_cell.length_a   1.000
_cell.length_b   1.000
_cell.length_c   1.000
_cell.angle_alpha   90.00
_cell.angle_beta   90.00
_cell.angle_gamma   90.00
#
_symmetry.space_group_name_H-M   'P 1'
#
loop_
_entity.id
_entity.type
_entity.pdbx_description
1 polymer ?
#
loop_
_entity_poly.entity_id
_entity_poly.type
_entity_poly.pdbx_seq_one_letter_code
_entity_poly.pdbx_strand_id
1 'polypeptide(L)'
;MIGSARKQKAFFFVMCALGFFAILSSTMSKNPVLKPFATSLGTPNDLLGIVASASTIPGILISLPAASLSDIFGRKKVLLFAAFVFASAPFLYLGVDSWWTLALVRFYHGFATAVFVPVAEASIAEIFPTKRGERISIFNSATAVGRALAPFLGGYILFVTYPSYFSHYVAVGIAGVTAFVIALIFLAEKRNLSQAHYPTGWSASKMFSGWLLLIRNAGILGISFVQAVQYYVFGSVEFFLVGYLTEVVGLDIFSVGIIIGSQIVALIIVRPLIGRVSDRIGRTTPIIAGIIASCFLVGAFPFTTQFPLLLLLAVGYGVSFATVLSSTSPMVCELVPATLVGASMGFLATMMDVGQTLGPIISGVIFATSLQYLGLFFSLSVLLIASIVVFMLSNRKRFNVLEK
;
A
#
# COMPACT_ATOMS: atom_id res chain seq x y z
N MET A 1 37.63 -13.28 -1.94
CA MET A 1 36.61 -12.66 -1.06
C MET A 1 36.21 -11.24 -1.48
N ILE A 2 37.14 -10.35 -1.86
CA ILE A 2 36.83 -8.94 -2.24
C ILE A 2 35.85 -8.83 -3.43
N GLY A 3 35.98 -9.69 -4.44
CA GLY A 3 35.09 -9.70 -5.60
C GLY A 3 33.64 -10.09 -5.28
N SER A 4 33.39 -10.94 -4.27
CA SER A 4 32.05 -11.35 -3.83
C SER A 4 31.32 -10.20 -3.12
N ALA A 5 31.99 -9.52 -2.19
CA ALA A 5 31.42 -8.41 -1.42
C ALA A 5 31.06 -7.21 -2.31
N ARG A 6 31.90 -6.86 -3.31
CA ARG A 6 31.62 -5.81 -4.30
C ARG A 6 30.39 -6.16 -5.14
N LYS A 7 30.28 -7.41 -5.51
CA LYS A 7 29.15 -7.93 -6.28
C LYS A 7 27.83 -7.91 -5.47
N GLN A 8 27.85 -8.26 -4.19
CA GLN A 8 26.68 -8.17 -3.31
C GLN A 8 26.22 -6.72 -3.11
N LYS A 9 27.17 -5.80 -2.88
CA LYS A 9 26.84 -4.36 -2.80
C LYS A 9 26.17 -3.85 -4.07
N ALA A 10 26.73 -4.16 -5.25
CA ALA A 10 26.14 -3.77 -6.54
C ALA A 10 24.72 -4.30 -6.69
N PHE A 11 24.49 -5.58 -6.40
CA PHE A 11 23.13 -6.17 -6.42
C PHE A 11 22.17 -5.40 -5.52
N PHE A 12 22.59 -5.05 -4.31
CA PHE A 12 21.75 -4.35 -3.35
C PHE A 12 21.32 -2.96 -3.84
N PHE A 13 22.27 -2.16 -4.35
CA PHE A 13 21.96 -0.85 -4.93
C PHE A 13 21.02 -0.94 -6.13
N VAL A 14 21.22 -1.95 -6.96
CA VAL A 14 20.33 -2.22 -8.09
C VAL A 14 18.93 -2.55 -7.64
N MET A 15 18.77 -3.40 -6.61
CA MET A 15 17.45 -3.70 -6.05
C MET A 15 16.77 -2.47 -5.47
N CYS A 16 17.51 -1.58 -4.81
CA CYS A 16 16.98 -0.31 -4.31
C CYS A 16 16.53 0.61 -5.45
N ALA A 17 17.35 0.75 -6.50
CA ALA A 17 16.99 1.56 -7.68
C ALA A 17 15.78 0.97 -8.42
N LEU A 18 15.77 -0.34 -8.63
CA LEU A 18 14.63 -1.06 -9.22
C LEU A 18 13.35 -0.84 -8.40
N GLY A 19 13.43 -0.99 -7.07
CA GLY A 19 12.31 -0.75 -6.17
C GLY A 19 11.80 0.69 -6.21
N PHE A 20 12.71 1.67 -6.24
CA PHE A 20 12.37 3.08 -6.37
C PHE A 20 11.57 3.36 -7.65
N PHE A 21 12.09 3.00 -8.83
CA PHE A 21 11.43 3.27 -10.10
C PHE A 21 10.14 2.47 -10.30
N ALA A 22 10.10 1.21 -9.88
CA ALA A 22 8.91 0.37 -9.93
C ALA A 22 7.76 0.96 -9.11
N ILE A 23 8.03 1.36 -7.85
CA ILE A 23 7.01 1.92 -6.97
C ILE A 23 6.66 3.37 -7.35
N LEU A 24 7.62 4.15 -7.86
CA LEU A 24 7.34 5.47 -8.44
C LEU A 24 6.34 5.34 -9.59
N SER A 25 6.60 4.48 -10.58
CA SER A 25 5.71 4.22 -11.72
C SER A 25 4.32 3.79 -11.25
N SER A 26 4.25 2.78 -10.37
CA SER A 26 2.98 2.26 -9.86
C SER A 26 2.16 3.30 -9.09
N THR A 27 2.79 4.09 -8.22
CA THR A 27 2.08 5.11 -7.44
C THR A 27 1.66 6.29 -8.31
N MET A 28 2.52 6.73 -9.23
CA MET A 28 2.24 7.82 -10.15
C MET A 28 1.09 7.48 -11.13
N SER A 29 0.93 6.19 -11.51
CA SER A 29 -0.21 5.74 -12.33
C SER A 29 -1.57 5.84 -11.63
N LYS A 30 -1.56 6.06 -10.32
CA LYS A 30 -2.73 6.14 -9.45
C LYS A 30 -2.96 7.56 -8.93
N ASN A 31 -1.95 8.19 -8.37
CA ASN A 31 -2.04 9.46 -7.65
C ASN A 31 -1.32 10.60 -8.37
N PRO A 32 -2.00 11.75 -8.60
CA PRO A 32 -3.42 12.04 -8.36
C PRO A 32 -4.31 11.78 -9.59
N VAL A 33 -3.82 11.14 -10.64
CA VAL A 33 -4.41 11.06 -11.99
C VAL A 33 -5.68 10.22 -12.08
N LEU A 34 -5.80 9.15 -11.27
CA LEU A 34 -6.78 8.09 -11.52
C LEU A 34 -8.23 8.54 -11.43
N LYS A 35 -8.58 9.33 -10.39
CA LYS A 35 -9.98 9.79 -10.20
C LYS A 35 -10.41 10.71 -11.33
N PRO A 36 -9.64 11.78 -11.69
CA PRO A 36 -9.98 12.62 -12.84
C PRO A 36 -10.05 11.83 -14.15
N PHE A 37 -9.14 10.91 -14.40
CA PHE A 37 -9.15 10.09 -15.60
C PHE A 37 -10.36 9.16 -15.66
N ALA A 38 -10.70 8.46 -14.57
CA ALA A 38 -11.90 7.64 -14.52
C ALA A 38 -13.16 8.46 -14.75
N THR A 39 -13.25 9.66 -14.17
CA THR A 39 -14.40 10.57 -14.38
C THR A 39 -14.48 11.04 -15.84
N SER A 40 -13.34 11.37 -16.50
CA SER A 40 -13.32 11.78 -17.91
C SER A 40 -13.78 10.68 -18.89
N LEU A 41 -13.67 9.42 -18.49
CA LEU A 41 -14.18 8.25 -19.22
C LEU A 41 -15.68 8.00 -19.00
N GLY A 42 -16.38 8.89 -18.28
CA GLY A 42 -17.81 8.74 -17.99
C GLY A 42 -18.12 7.59 -17.03
N THR A 43 -17.18 7.22 -16.14
CA THR A 43 -17.43 6.17 -15.15
C THR A 43 -18.60 6.50 -14.26
N PRO A 44 -19.64 5.63 -14.15
CA PRO A 44 -20.71 5.82 -13.17
C PRO A 44 -20.17 5.93 -11.75
N ASN A 45 -20.78 6.78 -10.91
CA ASN A 45 -20.29 7.08 -9.56
C ASN A 45 -20.16 5.85 -8.67
N ASP A 46 -21.08 4.91 -8.76
CA ASP A 46 -21.10 3.63 -8.03
C ASP A 46 -19.97 2.68 -8.49
N LEU A 47 -19.49 2.82 -9.72
CA LEU A 47 -18.43 1.99 -10.30
C LEU A 47 -17.03 2.60 -10.16
N LEU A 48 -16.91 3.88 -9.76
CA LEU A 48 -15.61 4.53 -9.52
C LEU A 48 -14.74 3.76 -8.53
N GLY A 49 -15.36 3.20 -7.49
CA GLY A 49 -14.67 2.39 -6.50
C GLY A 49 -14.10 1.09 -7.05
N ILE A 50 -14.76 0.47 -8.03
CA ILE A 50 -14.27 -0.73 -8.73
C ILE A 50 -12.99 -0.38 -9.50
N VAL A 51 -12.99 0.73 -10.24
CA VAL A 51 -11.80 1.21 -10.94
C VAL A 51 -10.65 1.48 -9.97
N ALA A 52 -10.93 2.13 -8.83
CA ALA A 52 -9.94 2.41 -7.80
C ALA A 52 -9.30 1.13 -7.25
N SER A 53 -10.12 0.10 -6.98
CA SER A 53 -9.71 -1.15 -6.32
C SER A 53 -9.15 -2.20 -7.27
N ALA A 54 -9.33 -2.08 -8.57
CA ALA A 54 -8.95 -3.11 -9.54
C ALA A 54 -7.48 -3.57 -9.40
N SER A 55 -6.56 -2.66 -9.05
CA SER A 55 -5.14 -3.00 -8.88
C SER A 55 -4.78 -3.65 -7.53
N THR A 56 -5.69 -3.66 -6.56
CA THR A 56 -5.47 -4.31 -5.25
C THR A 56 -6.03 -5.73 -5.21
N ILE A 57 -6.96 -6.06 -6.11
CA ILE A 57 -7.54 -7.41 -6.21
C ILE A 57 -6.47 -8.50 -6.42
N PRO A 58 -5.48 -8.36 -7.33
CA PRO A 58 -4.41 -9.33 -7.44
C PRO A 58 -3.61 -9.52 -6.15
N GLY A 59 -3.50 -8.49 -5.31
CA GLY A 59 -2.87 -8.56 -4.00
C GLY A 59 -3.51 -9.61 -3.10
N ILE A 60 -4.84 -9.63 -2.99
CA ILE A 60 -5.57 -10.61 -2.18
C ILE A 60 -5.26 -12.05 -2.62
N LEU A 61 -5.12 -12.26 -3.94
CA LEU A 61 -4.96 -13.60 -4.51
C LEU A 61 -3.51 -14.09 -4.50
N ILE A 62 -2.54 -13.18 -4.70
CA ILE A 62 -1.17 -13.55 -5.08
C ILE A 62 -0.11 -13.09 -4.09
N SER A 63 -0.32 -12.02 -3.30
CA SER A 63 0.71 -11.50 -2.39
C SER A 63 1.27 -12.57 -1.44
N LEU A 64 0.42 -13.44 -0.91
CA LEU A 64 0.84 -14.54 -0.04
C LEU A 64 1.62 -15.64 -0.76
N PRO A 65 1.12 -16.22 -1.87
CA PRO A 65 1.86 -17.25 -2.59
C PRO A 65 3.02 -16.70 -3.42
N ALA A 66 3.14 -15.38 -3.64
CA ALA A 66 4.14 -14.79 -4.52
C ALA A 66 5.58 -15.17 -4.14
N ALA A 67 5.93 -15.07 -2.86
CA ALA A 67 7.25 -15.48 -2.39
C ALA A 67 7.51 -16.97 -2.66
N SER A 68 6.54 -17.83 -2.35
CA SER A 68 6.64 -19.28 -2.56
C SER A 68 6.61 -19.68 -4.04
N LEU A 69 5.80 -19.00 -4.85
CA LEU A 69 5.82 -19.16 -6.31
C LEU A 69 7.18 -18.78 -6.89
N SER A 70 7.82 -17.76 -6.33
CA SER A 70 9.16 -17.37 -6.75
C SER A 70 10.24 -18.38 -6.39
N ASP A 71 10.02 -19.23 -5.39
CA ASP A 71 10.91 -20.37 -5.08
C ASP A 71 10.80 -21.46 -6.16
N ILE A 72 9.61 -21.67 -6.72
CA ILE A 72 9.34 -22.69 -7.76
C ILE A 72 9.81 -22.20 -9.13
N PHE A 73 9.39 -21.00 -9.55
CA PHE A 73 9.68 -20.46 -10.89
C PHE A 73 11.04 -19.80 -10.99
N GLY A 74 11.68 -19.53 -9.85
CA GLY A 74 12.94 -18.79 -9.71
C GLY A 74 12.72 -17.29 -9.52
N ARG A 75 13.26 -16.72 -8.43
CA ARG A 75 13.10 -15.30 -8.03
C ARG A 75 13.38 -14.33 -9.17
N LYS A 76 14.42 -14.59 -9.95
CA LYS A 76 14.81 -13.78 -11.09
C LYS A 76 13.70 -13.65 -12.14
N LYS A 77 13.10 -14.79 -12.54
CA LYS A 77 12.04 -14.80 -13.57
C LYS A 77 10.82 -14.02 -13.09
N VAL A 78 10.47 -14.19 -11.82
CA VAL A 78 9.32 -13.54 -11.20
C VAL A 78 9.55 -12.03 -11.06
N LEU A 79 10.75 -11.59 -10.68
CA LEU A 79 11.11 -10.16 -10.64
C LEU A 79 11.14 -9.53 -12.05
N LEU A 80 11.65 -10.25 -13.06
CA LEU A 80 11.63 -9.79 -14.46
C LEU A 80 10.20 -9.67 -14.99
N PHE A 81 9.32 -10.64 -14.66
CA PHE A 81 7.91 -10.56 -15.01
C PHE A 81 7.24 -9.34 -14.37
N ALA A 82 7.44 -9.11 -13.08
CA ALA A 82 6.89 -7.93 -12.40
C ALA A 82 7.42 -6.62 -13.02
N ALA A 83 8.72 -6.55 -13.32
CA ALA A 83 9.33 -5.38 -13.97
C ALA A 83 8.79 -5.17 -15.39
N PHE A 84 8.52 -6.24 -16.15
CA PHE A 84 7.87 -6.17 -17.46
C PHE A 84 6.44 -5.61 -17.35
N VAL A 85 5.68 -6.04 -16.35
CA VAL A 85 4.32 -5.49 -16.12
C VAL A 85 4.39 -4.00 -15.76
N PHE A 86 5.34 -3.56 -14.90
CA PHE A 86 5.54 -2.13 -14.62
C PHE A 86 5.92 -1.32 -15.87
N ALA A 87 6.65 -1.91 -16.82
CA ALA A 87 7.01 -1.24 -18.05
C ALA A 87 5.86 -1.20 -19.07
N SER A 88 5.09 -2.26 -19.20
CA SER A 88 4.04 -2.39 -20.23
C SER A 88 2.71 -1.76 -19.83
N ALA A 89 2.31 -1.87 -18.56
CA ALA A 89 1.02 -1.35 -18.11
C ALA A 89 0.80 0.15 -18.39
N PRO A 90 1.79 1.06 -18.20
CA PRO A 90 1.60 2.47 -18.51
C PRO A 90 1.23 2.75 -19.97
N PHE A 91 1.74 1.98 -20.91
CA PHE A 91 1.40 2.13 -22.31
C PHE A 91 0.00 1.61 -22.64
N LEU A 92 -0.50 0.62 -21.88
CA LEU A 92 -1.88 0.17 -22.02
C LEU A 92 -2.87 1.24 -21.59
N TYR A 93 -2.51 2.09 -20.61
CA TYR A 93 -3.38 3.24 -20.23
C TYR A 93 -3.57 4.23 -21.38
N LEU A 94 -2.64 4.33 -22.34
CA LEU A 94 -2.77 5.23 -23.50
C LEU A 94 -3.87 4.79 -24.47
N GLY A 95 -4.23 3.51 -24.48
CA GLY A 95 -5.30 2.96 -25.31
C GLY A 95 -6.63 2.77 -24.60
N VAL A 96 -6.77 3.31 -23.38
CA VAL A 96 -8.01 3.19 -22.61
C VAL A 96 -9.05 4.19 -23.11
N ASP A 97 -10.23 3.68 -23.43
CA ASP A 97 -11.38 4.43 -23.96
C ASP A 97 -12.65 4.33 -23.10
N SER A 98 -12.63 3.46 -22.08
CA SER A 98 -13.79 3.15 -21.25
C SER A 98 -13.37 2.79 -19.83
N TRP A 99 -14.28 2.95 -18.87
CA TRP A 99 -13.99 2.65 -17.47
C TRP A 99 -13.66 1.17 -17.22
N TRP A 100 -14.25 0.25 -17.94
CA TRP A 100 -13.99 -1.18 -17.78
C TRP A 100 -12.62 -1.58 -18.36
N THR A 101 -12.19 -0.97 -19.48
CA THR A 101 -10.81 -1.16 -20.00
C THR A 101 -9.80 -0.56 -19.04
N LEU A 102 -10.11 0.59 -18.41
CA LEU A 102 -9.28 1.15 -17.33
C LEU A 102 -9.17 0.16 -16.16
N ALA A 103 -10.27 -0.41 -15.71
CA ALA A 103 -10.27 -1.40 -14.62
C ALA A 103 -9.43 -2.64 -14.97
N LEU A 104 -9.50 -3.15 -16.21
CA LEU A 104 -8.69 -4.28 -16.68
C LEU A 104 -7.19 -3.95 -16.70
N VAL A 105 -6.80 -2.79 -17.21
CA VAL A 105 -5.39 -2.35 -17.22
C VAL A 105 -4.88 -2.19 -15.79
N ARG A 106 -5.69 -1.66 -14.89
CA ARG A 106 -5.35 -1.56 -13.46
C ARG A 106 -5.20 -2.93 -12.81
N PHE A 107 -6.09 -3.86 -13.10
CA PHE A 107 -5.99 -5.24 -12.62
C PHE A 107 -4.67 -5.88 -13.09
N TYR A 108 -4.34 -5.75 -14.37
CA TYR A 108 -3.06 -6.21 -14.93
C TYR A 108 -1.87 -5.56 -14.20
N HIS A 109 -1.88 -4.24 -14.02
CA HIS A 109 -0.81 -3.52 -13.32
C HIS A 109 -0.67 -3.97 -11.86
N GLY A 110 -1.77 -4.35 -11.23
CA GLY A 110 -1.82 -4.87 -9.85
C GLY A 110 -0.98 -6.14 -9.62
N PHE A 111 -0.84 -7.00 -10.63
CA PHE A 111 0.02 -8.17 -10.51
C PHE A 111 1.47 -7.81 -10.22
N ALA A 112 1.99 -6.74 -10.82
CA ALA A 112 3.35 -6.30 -10.58
C ALA A 112 3.57 -5.92 -9.12
N THR A 113 2.67 -5.12 -8.53
CA THR A 113 2.78 -4.68 -7.13
C THR A 113 2.61 -5.82 -6.14
N ALA A 114 1.68 -6.73 -6.40
CA ALA A 114 1.41 -7.89 -5.56
C ALA A 114 2.62 -8.85 -5.44
N VAL A 115 3.39 -8.95 -6.53
CA VAL A 115 4.49 -9.92 -6.63
C VAL A 115 5.85 -9.30 -6.31
N PHE A 116 6.09 -8.05 -6.73
CA PHE A 116 7.41 -7.43 -6.73
C PHE A 116 8.03 -7.31 -5.33
N VAL A 117 7.31 -6.67 -4.39
CA VAL A 117 7.89 -6.36 -3.08
C VAL A 117 8.21 -7.62 -2.28
N PRO A 118 7.31 -8.62 -2.12
CA PRO A 118 7.60 -9.84 -1.38
C PRO A 118 8.79 -10.63 -1.96
N VAL A 119 8.89 -10.69 -3.30
CA VAL A 119 9.97 -11.43 -3.97
C VAL A 119 11.30 -10.69 -3.89
N ALA A 120 11.29 -9.35 -3.97
CA ALA A 120 12.47 -8.52 -3.78
C ALA A 120 13.03 -8.64 -2.36
N GLU A 121 12.18 -8.55 -1.34
CA GLU A 121 12.56 -8.72 0.07
C GLU A 121 13.13 -10.11 0.34
N ALA A 122 12.49 -11.15 -0.20
CA ALA A 122 12.98 -12.51 -0.09
C ALA A 122 14.36 -12.69 -0.75
N SER A 123 14.57 -12.10 -1.94
CA SER A 123 15.87 -12.12 -2.64
C SER A 123 16.97 -11.41 -1.84
N ILE A 124 16.65 -10.28 -1.22
CA ILE A 124 17.57 -9.54 -0.35
C ILE A 124 17.91 -10.35 0.91
N ALA A 125 16.90 -10.96 1.53
CA ALA A 125 17.10 -11.78 2.73
C ALA A 125 18.01 -12.99 2.49
N GLU A 126 17.98 -13.58 1.30
CA GLU A 126 18.87 -14.70 0.91
C GLU A 126 20.32 -14.27 0.72
N ILE A 127 20.53 -13.12 0.07
CA ILE A 127 21.89 -12.63 -0.25
C ILE A 127 22.57 -12.06 1.00
N PHE A 128 21.79 -11.54 1.95
CA PHE A 128 22.30 -10.91 3.18
C PHE A 128 21.78 -11.58 4.46
N PRO A 129 22.12 -12.86 4.71
CA PRO A 129 21.53 -13.62 5.82
C PRO A 129 21.84 -13.03 7.22
N THR A 130 22.97 -12.36 7.39
CA THR A 130 23.38 -11.76 8.68
C THR A 130 22.87 -10.34 8.89
N LYS A 131 22.43 -9.64 7.82
CA LYS A 131 21.97 -8.24 7.82
C LYS A 131 20.61 -8.07 7.16
N ARG A 132 19.75 -9.10 7.24
CA ARG A 132 18.45 -9.12 6.58
C ARG A 132 17.60 -7.89 6.88
N GLY A 133 17.39 -7.62 8.18
CA GLY A 133 16.55 -6.51 8.63
C GLY A 133 17.04 -5.15 8.15
N GLU A 134 18.36 -4.88 8.29
CA GLU A 134 18.97 -3.63 7.81
C GLU A 134 18.77 -3.44 6.31
N ARG A 135 19.02 -4.47 5.51
CA ARG A 135 18.94 -4.40 4.05
C ARG A 135 17.50 -4.27 3.53
N ILE A 136 16.58 -5.04 4.09
CA ILE A 136 15.13 -4.91 3.76
C ILE A 136 14.64 -3.52 4.16
N SER A 137 15.06 -2.99 5.31
CA SER A 137 14.66 -1.65 5.75
C SER A 137 15.13 -0.55 4.79
N ILE A 138 16.40 -0.63 4.31
CA ILE A 138 16.93 0.33 3.33
C ILE A 138 16.19 0.20 1.97
N PHE A 139 15.91 -1.02 1.52
CA PHE A 139 15.12 -1.27 0.31
C PHE A 139 13.71 -0.66 0.43
N ASN A 140 13.04 -0.88 1.57
CA ASN A 140 11.72 -0.30 1.85
C ASN A 140 11.77 1.22 1.94
N SER A 141 12.85 1.81 2.43
CA SER A 141 13.06 3.26 2.39
C SER A 141 13.19 3.79 0.96
N ALA A 142 13.91 3.08 0.08
CA ALA A 142 14.02 3.47 -1.32
C ALA A 142 12.67 3.42 -2.05
N THR A 143 11.87 2.36 -1.83
CA THR A 143 10.50 2.27 -2.38
C THR A 143 9.58 3.34 -1.82
N ALA A 144 9.73 3.68 -0.52
CA ALA A 144 8.95 4.72 0.14
C ALA A 144 9.23 6.11 -0.44
N VAL A 145 10.49 6.42 -0.78
CA VAL A 145 10.85 7.67 -1.46
C VAL A 145 10.18 7.75 -2.83
N GLY A 146 10.18 6.65 -3.62
CA GLY A 146 9.46 6.59 -4.89
C GLY A 146 7.96 6.85 -4.72
N ARG A 147 7.35 6.24 -3.71
CA ARG A 147 5.93 6.44 -3.37
C ARG A 147 5.62 7.88 -2.97
N ALA A 148 6.49 8.51 -2.17
CA ALA A 148 6.31 9.88 -1.72
C ALA A 148 6.44 10.91 -2.85
N LEU A 149 7.37 10.71 -3.78
CA LEU A 149 7.58 11.62 -4.90
C LEU A 149 6.48 11.53 -5.98
N ALA A 150 5.83 10.40 -6.10
CA ALA A 150 4.87 10.12 -7.17
C ALA A 150 3.71 11.15 -7.27
N PRO A 151 3.00 11.53 -6.19
CA PRO A 151 1.92 12.51 -6.29
C PRO A 151 2.39 13.90 -6.68
N PHE A 152 3.58 14.33 -6.23
CA PHE A 152 4.14 15.63 -6.59
C PHE A 152 4.51 15.68 -8.07
N LEU A 153 5.26 14.68 -8.56
CA LEU A 153 5.65 14.58 -9.97
C LEU A 153 4.45 14.39 -10.87
N GLY A 154 3.55 13.47 -10.49
CA GLY A 154 2.34 13.18 -11.24
C GLY A 154 1.40 14.39 -11.30
N GLY A 155 1.21 15.09 -10.19
CA GLY A 155 0.43 16.32 -10.12
C GLY A 155 1.02 17.43 -10.97
N TYR A 156 2.33 17.64 -10.91
CA TYR A 156 3.00 18.66 -11.73
C TYR A 156 2.89 18.36 -13.24
N ILE A 157 3.21 17.13 -13.65
CA ILE A 157 3.12 16.75 -15.07
C ILE A 157 1.70 16.93 -15.58
N LEU A 158 0.72 16.46 -14.83
CA LEU A 158 -0.68 16.57 -15.22
C LEU A 158 -1.15 18.03 -15.25
N PHE A 159 -0.69 18.87 -14.31
CA PHE A 159 -0.98 20.31 -14.29
C PHE A 159 -0.52 21.02 -15.57
N VAL A 160 0.72 20.72 -16.01
CA VAL A 160 1.29 21.35 -17.23
C VAL A 160 0.65 20.82 -18.52
N THR A 161 0.17 19.57 -18.52
CA THR A 161 -0.34 18.91 -19.73
C THR A 161 -1.86 18.76 -19.78
N TYR A 162 -2.58 19.19 -18.75
CA TYR A 162 -4.04 19.08 -18.67
C TYR A 162 -4.72 19.76 -19.89
N PRO A 163 -5.77 19.17 -20.46
CA PRO A 163 -6.49 17.96 -20.05
C PRO A 163 -5.92 16.64 -20.60
N SER A 164 -4.71 16.61 -21.13
CA SER A 164 -4.12 15.41 -21.74
C SER A 164 -3.50 14.49 -20.70
N TYR A 165 -4.05 13.30 -20.54
CA TYR A 165 -3.48 12.24 -19.70
C TYR A 165 -2.29 11.52 -20.40
N PHE A 166 -2.10 11.73 -21.69
CA PHE A 166 -1.07 11.06 -22.50
C PHE A 166 0.34 11.27 -21.93
N SER A 167 0.76 12.52 -21.78
CA SER A 167 2.10 12.87 -21.28
C SER A 167 2.35 12.32 -19.86
N HIS A 168 1.31 12.30 -19.04
CA HIS A 168 1.39 11.74 -17.70
C HIS A 168 1.70 10.23 -17.74
N TYR A 169 0.93 9.43 -18.52
CA TYR A 169 1.17 8.00 -18.63
C TYR A 169 2.45 7.65 -19.39
N VAL A 170 2.92 8.51 -20.30
CA VAL A 170 4.27 8.37 -20.89
C VAL A 170 5.34 8.54 -19.81
N ALA A 171 5.23 9.53 -18.92
CA ALA A 171 6.18 9.70 -17.83
C ALA A 171 6.16 8.51 -16.83
N VAL A 172 4.98 7.99 -16.53
CA VAL A 172 4.81 6.73 -15.77
C VAL A 172 5.52 5.58 -16.48
N GLY A 173 5.38 5.49 -17.81
CA GLY A 173 6.02 4.50 -18.65
C GLY A 173 7.55 4.61 -18.63
N ILE A 174 8.10 5.81 -18.70
CA ILE A 174 9.54 6.04 -18.59
C ILE A 174 10.09 5.47 -17.27
N ALA A 175 9.41 5.73 -16.14
CA ALA A 175 9.82 5.16 -14.86
C ALA A 175 9.72 3.62 -14.84
N GLY A 176 8.64 3.05 -15.39
CA GLY A 176 8.44 1.60 -15.50
C GLY A 176 9.46 0.93 -16.42
N VAL A 177 9.76 1.52 -17.59
CA VAL A 177 10.79 1.04 -18.52
C VAL A 177 12.18 1.13 -17.87
N THR A 178 12.46 2.21 -17.14
CA THR A 178 13.73 2.33 -16.40
C THR A 178 13.88 1.18 -15.40
N ALA A 179 12.83 0.86 -14.65
CA ALA A 179 12.84 -0.30 -13.75
C ALA A 179 13.09 -1.60 -14.51
N PHE A 180 12.43 -1.81 -15.65
CA PHE A 180 12.59 -3.01 -16.46
C PHE A 180 14.00 -3.14 -17.07
N VAL A 181 14.56 -2.06 -17.59
CA VAL A 181 15.93 -2.02 -18.13
C VAL A 181 16.95 -2.34 -17.03
N ILE A 182 16.80 -1.74 -15.84
CA ILE A 182 17.61 -2.09 -14.67
C ILE A 182 17.49 -3.59 -14.37
N ALA A 183 16.29 -4.13 -14.34
CA ALA A 183 16.06 -5.55 -14.09
C ALA A 183 16.70 -6.43 -15.18
N LEU A 184 16.56 -6.10 -16.44
CA LEU A 184 17.17 -6.83 -17.57
C LEU A 184 18.69 -6.87 -17.49
N ILE A 185 19.34 -5.72 -17.31
CA ILE A 185 20.81 -5.63 -17.29
C ILE A 185 21.40 -6.42 -16.12
N PHE A 186 20.84 -6.25 -14.93
CA PHE A 186 21.46 -6.76 -13.72
C PHE A 186 20.94 -8.13 -13.26
N LEU A 187 19.68 -8.45 -13.56
CA LEU A 187 19.16 -9.79 -13.26
C LEU A 187 19.45 -10.77 -14.42
N ALA A 188 19.69 -10.29 -15.67
CA ALA A 188 20.03 -11.14 -16.81
C ALA A 188 21.42 -11.78 -16.71
N GLU A 189 22.39 -11.11 -16.07
CA GLU A 189 23.69 -11.69 -15.82
C GLU A 189 23.54 -13.04 -15.09
N LYS A 190 24.19 -14.12 -15.65
CA LYS A 190 24.13 -15.51 -15.13
C LYS A 190 24.61 -15.61 -13.67
N ARG A 191 23.91 -15.03 -12.77
CA ARG A 191 24.04 -15.32 -11.35
C ARG A 191 23.01 -16.38 -11.03
N ASN A 192 23.49 -17.52 -10.66
CA ASN A 192 22.77 -18.42 -9.80
C ASN A 192 22.43 -17.64 -8.52
N LEU A 193 21.31 -16.89 -8.53
CA LEU A 193 20.56 -16.67 -7.30
C LEU A 193 20.28 -18.10 -6.87
N SER A 194 21.05 -18.54 -5.91
CA SER A 194 21.15 -19.93 -5.48
C SER A 194 19.72 -20.46 -5.38
N GLN A 195 19.47 -21.60 -5.99
CA GLN A 195 18.42 -22.50 -5.52
C GLN A 195 18.83 -22.89 -4.10
N ALA A 196 18.70 -21.94 -3.16
CA ALA A 196 18.73 -22.28 -1.75
C ALA A 196 17.55 -23.25 -1.60
N HIS A 197 17.89 -24.52 -1.47
CA HIS A 197 16.96 -25.56 -1.05
C HIS A 197 16.45 -25.15 0.34
N TYR A 198 15.48 -24.23 0.37
CA TYR A 198 14.59 -24.21 1.52
C TYR A 198 13.87 -25.54 1.50
N PRO A 199 13.81 -26.25 2.64
CA PRO A 199 13.04 -27.48 2.69
C PRO A 199 11.68 -27.16 2.10
N THR A 200 11.30 -27.89 1.07
CA THR A 200 10.02 -27.84 0.35
C THR A 200 8.86 -28.17 1.30
N GLY A 201 8.69 -27.36 2.31
CA GLY A 201 7.69 -27.50 3.36
C GLY A 201 6.55 -26.50 3.23
N TRP A 202 6.49 -25.72 2.11
CA TRP A 202 5.30 -24.93 1.86
C TRP A 202 4.18 -25.87 1.43
N SER A 203 3.21 -26.01 2.32
CA SER A 203 1.97 -26.70 2.04
C SER A 203 0.86 -25.69 2.25
N ALA A 204 0.01 -25.51 1.26
CA ALA A 204 -1.21 -24.72 1.39
C ALA A 204 -2.00 -25.16 2.63
N SER A 205 -2.02 -26.45 2.93
CA SER A 205 -2.62 -27.03 4.14
C SER A 205 -2.01 -26.48 5.44
N LYS A 206 -0.68 -26.36 5.53
CA LYS A 206 -0.02 -25.77 6.73
C LYS A 206 -0.31 -24.28 6.88
N MET A 207 -0.42 -23.56 5.78
CA MET A 207 -0.80 -22.14 5.79
C MET A 207 -2.24 -21.96 6.26
N PHE A 208 -3.18 -22.74 5.68
CA PHE A 208 -4.59 -22.72 6.09
C PHE A 208 -4.80 -23.15 7.54
N SER A 209 -4.07 -24.17 8.02
CA SER A 209 -4.13 -24.58 9.42
C SER A 209 -3.57 -23.50 10.35
N GLY A 210 -2.50 -22.81 9.97
CA GLY A 210 -2.00 -21.64 10.70
C GLY A 210 -3.03 -20.53 10.77
N TRP A 211 -3.68 -20.19 9.66
CA TRP A 211 -4.74 -19.17 9.63
C TRP A 211 -5.96 -19.55 10.47
N LEU A 212 -6.35 -20.82 10.48
CA LEU A 212 -7.47 -21.30 11.30
C LEU A 212 -7.19 -21.09 12.79
N LEU A 213 -5.94 -21.24 13.23
CA LEU A 213 -5.53 -20.94 14.61
C LEU A 213 -5.57 -19.43 14.89
N LEU A 214 -5.17 -18.59 13.93
CA LEU A 214 -5.22 -17.13 14.07
C LEU A 214 -6.65 -16.61 14.15
N ILE A 215 -7.55 -17.13 13.31
CA ILE A 215 -8.99 -16.76 13.30
C ILE A 215 -9.69 -17.15 14.61
N ARG A 216 -9.24 -18.18 15.30
CA ARG A 216 -9.80 -18.57 16.61
C ARG A 216 -9.37 -17.67 17.77
N ASN A 217 -8.35 -16.83 17.58
CA ASN A 217 -7.88 -15.88 18.59
C ASN A 217 -8.58 -14.54 18.41
N ALA A 218 -9.51 -14.22 19.32
CA ALA A 218 -10.28 -12.97 19.26
C ALA A 218 -9.39 -11.71 19.25
N GLY A 219 -8.26 -11.71 20.00
CA GLY A 219 -7.33 -10.59 20.02
C GLY A 219 -6.67 -10.34 18.67
N ILE A 220 -6.24 -11.41 17.99
CA ILE A 220 -5.65 -11.31 16.65
C ILE A 220 -6.70 -10.84 15.64
N LEU A 221 -7.92 -11.38 15.70
CA LEU A 221 -9.02 -10.93 14.84
C LEU A 221 -9.34 -9.45 15.04
N GLY A 222 -9.40 -8.97 16.27
CA GLY A 222 -9.66 -7.57 16.56
C GLY A 222 -8.58 -6.63 15.99
N ILE A 223 -7.29 -7.01 16.14
CA ILE A 223 -6.19 -6.22 15.58
C ILE A 223 -6.22 -6.27 14.05
N SER A 224 -6.47 -7.44 13.46
CA SER A 224 -6.57 -7.62 12.01
C SER A 224 -7.76 -6.87 11.42
N PHE A 225 -8.88 -6.78 12.14
CA PHE A 225 -10.02 -5.96 11.75
C PHE A 225 -9.66 -4.46 11.77
N VAL A 226 -8.96 -3.97 12.81
CA VAL A 226 -8.43 -2.60 12.82
C VAL A 226 -7.53 -2.35 11.61
N GLN A 227 -6.64 -3.27 11.29
CA GLN A 227 -5.76 -3.18 10.12
C GLN A 227 -6.59 -3.07 8.82
N ALA A 228 -7.60 -3.94 8.64
CA ALA A 228 -8.48 -3.90 7.49
C ALA A 228 -9.25 -2.58 7.38
N VAL A 229 -9.82 -2.08 8.49
CA VAL A 229 -10.54 -0.80 8.53
C VAL A 229 -9.61 0.37 8.21
N GLN A 230 -8.39 0.39 8.75
CA GLN A 230 -7.42 1.44 8.44
C GLN A 230 -7.11 1.49 6.93
N TYR A 231 -6.88 0.35 6.30
CA TYR A 231 -6.61 0.31 4.86
C TYR A 231 -7.87 0.52 4.01
N TYR A 232 -9.05 0.17 4.51
CA TYR A 232 -10.34 0.52 3.91
C TYR A 232 -10.47 2.05 3.81
N VAL A 233 -10.24 2.75 4.92
CA VAL A 233 -10.31 4.21 4.97
C VAL A 233 -9.19 4.83 4.13
N PHE A 234 -7.96 4.31 4.22
CA PHE A 234 -6.84 4.82 3.43
C PHE A 234 -7.09 4.69 1.93
N GLY A 235 -7.53 3.54 1.44
CA GLY A 235 -7.83 3.33 0.02
C GLY A 235 -8.96 4.23 -0.49
N SER A 236 -9.98 4.44 0.34
CA SER A 236 -11.11 5.34 0.03
C SER A 236 -10.67 6.80 -0.01
N VAL A 237 -9.94 7.27 1.01
CA VAL A 237 -9.41 8.64 1.07
C VAL A 237 -8.44 8.89 -0.08
N GLU A 238 -7.51 7.98 -0.34
CA GLU A 238 -6.51 8.12 -1.41
C GLU A 238 -7.14 8.37 -2.80
N PHE A 239 -8.33 7.84 -3.05
CA PHE A 239 -9.03 8.01 -4.33
C PHE A 239 -10.07 9.14 -4.29
N PHE A 240 -10.98 9.14 -3.32
CA PHE A 240 -12.09 10.08 -3.30
C PHE A 240 -11.70 11.47 -2.79
N LEU A 241 -10.64 11.60 -1.99
CA LEU A 241 -10.13 12.92 -1.60
C LEU A 241 -9.63 13.71 -2.82
N VAL A 242 -8.99 13.04 -3.79
CA VAL A 242 -8.60 13.70 -5.05
C VAL A 242 -9.82 14.30 -5.75
N GLY A 243 -10.91 13.53 -5.85
CA GLY A 243 -12.17 14.05 -6.43
C GLY A 243 -12.76 15.20 -5.61
N TYR A 244 -12.82 15.09 -4.30
CA TYR A 244 -13.30 16.17 -3.43
C TYR A 244 -12.50 17.46 -3.64
N LEU A 245 -11.18 17.37 -3.66
CA LEU A 245 -10.30 18.52 -3.83
C LEU A 245 -10.42 19.18 -5.21
N THR A 246 -10.65 18.39 -6.26
CA THR A 246 -10.82 18.92 -7.63
C THR A 246 -12.25 19.37 -7.95
N GLU A 247 -13.25 18.58 -7.58
CA GLU A 247 -14.65 18.77 -8.01
C GLU A 247 -15.42 19.72 -7.08
N VAL A 248 -15.14 19.69 -5.75
CA VAL A 248 -15.86 20.49 -4.75
C VAL A 248 -15.06 21.72 -4.33
N VAL A 249 -13.77 21.52 -4.03
CA VAL A 249 -12.91 22.63 -3.59
C VAL A 249 -12.39 23.46 -4.76
N GLY A 250 -12.26 22.84 -5.95
CA GLY A 250 -11.77 23.51 -7.16
C GLY A 250 -10.27 23.72 -7.20
N LEU A 251 -9.48 22.91 -6.47
CA LEU A 251 -8.03 23.00 -6.52
C LEU A 251 -7.48 22.46 -7.84
N ASP A 252 -6.41 23.08 -8.32
CA ASP A 252 -5.64 22.54 -9.42
C ASP A 252 -4.96 21.19 -9.03
N ILE A 253 -4.67 20.37 -10.03
CA ILE A 253 -4.19 19.00 -9.81
C ILE A 253 -2.77 18.95 -9.19
N PHE A 254 -1.97 20.02 -9.32
CA PHE A 254 -0.67 20.11 -8.67
C PHE A 254 -0.83 20.35 -7.16
N SER A 255 -1.72 21.26 -6.76
CA SER A 255 -2.11 21.48 -5.37
C SER A 255 -2.67 20.22 -4.72
N VAL A 256 -3.49 19.45 -5.44
CA VAL A 256 -3.96 18.13 -5.01
C VAL A 256 -2.79 17.16 -4.82
N GLY A 257 -1.85 17.14 -5.76
CA GLY A 257 -0.62 16.33 -5.64
C GLY A 257 0.21 16.68 -4.41
N ILE A 258 0.29 17.96 -4.04
CA ILE A 258 0.97 18.42 -2.80
C ILE A 258 0.25 17.86 -1.57
N ILE A 259 -1.07 17.95 -1.49
CA ILE A 259 -1.84 17.45 -0.33
C ILE A 259 -1.66 15.94 -0.17
N ILE A 260 -1.86 15.16 -1.23
CA ILE A 260 -1.73 13.70 -1.19
C ILE A 260 -0.27 13.27 -0.94
N GLY A 261 0.69 13.95 -1.56
CA GLY A 261 2.11 13.68 -1.36
C GLY A 261 2.55 13.96 0.07
N SER A 262 2.11 15.07 0.66
CA SER A 262 2.42 15.44 2.05
C SER A 262 1.84 14.45 3.06
N GLN A 263 0.66 13.90 2.82
CA GLN A 263 0.08 12.81 3.61
C GLN A 263 1.01 11.59 3.62
N ILE A 264 1.51 11.17 2.44
CA ILE A 264 2.40 10.01 2.31
C ILE A 264 3.77 10.28 2.94
N VAL A 265 4.31 11.48 2.77
CA VAL A 265 5.58 11.89 3.42
C VAL A 265 5.46 11.84 4.94
N ALA A 266 4.38 12.40 5.50
CA ALA A 266 4.11 12.38 6.94
C ALA A 266 4.04 10.94 7.48
N LEU A 267 3.33 10.05 6.79
CA LEU A 267 3.24 8.62 7.13
C LEU A 267 4.63 7.98 7.19
N ILE A 268 5.48 8.22 6.20
CA ILE A 268 6.81 7.59 6.09
C ILE A 268 7.72 8.09 7.22
N ILE A 269 7.77 9.41 7.46
CA ILE A 269 8.66 10.02 8.46
C ILE A 269 8.25 9.62 9.88
N VAL A 270 6.96 9.61 10.17
CA VAL A 270 6.46 9.41 11.53
C VAL A 270 6.47 7.94 11.95
N ARG A 271 6.35 7.01 11.01
CA ARG A 271 6.26 5.57 11.29
C ARG A 271 7.38 5.03 12.19
N PRO A 272 8.68 5.28 11.95
CA PRO A 272 9.74 4.80 12.82
C PRO A 272 9.78 5.51 14.19
N LEU A 273 9.33 6.75 14.27
CA LEU A 273 9.26 7.50 15.53
C LEU A 273 8.18 6.92 16.44
N ILE A 274 6.98 6.71 15.91
CA ILE A 274 5.87 6.11 16.65
C ILE A 274 6.17 4.66 17.03
N GLY A 275 6.88 3.89 16.19
CA GLY A 275 7.32 2.56 16.57
C GLY A 275 8.07 2.56 17.90
N ARG A 276 9.04 3.47 18.07
CA ARG A 276 9.79 3.63 19.33
C ARG A 276 8.93 4.09 20.51
N VAL A 277 7.98 4.99 20.26
CA VAL A 277 7.04 5.46 21.29
C VAL A 277 6.14 4.29 21.72
N SER A 278 5.57 3.55 20.77
CA SER A 278 4.73 2.39 21.00
C SER A 278 5.45 1.28 21.79
N ASP A 279 6.78 1.12 21.59
CA ASP A 279 7.59 0.17 22.38
C ASP A 279 7.66 0.56 23.86
N ARG A 280 7.59 1.85 24.17
CA ARG A 280 7.70 2.37 25.56
C ARG A 280 6.38 2.45 26.30
N ILE A 281 5.32 2.93 25.63
CA ILE A 281 4.00 3.18 26.28
C ILE A 281 3.00 2.05 26.06
N GLY A 282 3.41 0.99 25.34
CA GLY A 282 2.55 -0.13 24.96
C GLY A 282 1.80 0.10 23.64
N ARG A 283 1.32 -0.98 23.04
CA ARG A 283 0.71 -0.98 21.69
C ARG A 283 -0.70 -0.41 21.64
N THR A 284 -1.46 -0.60 22.70
CA THR A 284 -2.90 -0.29 22.77
C THR A 284 -3.18 1.20 22.67
N THR A 285 -2.43 2.02 23.44
CA THR A 285 -2.64 3.47 23.49
C THR A 285 -2.44 4.16 22.14
N PRO A 286 -1.33 3.91 21.39
CA PRO A 286 -1.17 4.48 20.04
C PRO A 286 -2.24 4.01 19.04
N ILE A 287 -2.69 2.75 19.14
CA ILE A 287 -3.76 2.24 18.27
C ILE A 287 -5.03 3.05 18.48
N ILE A 288 -5.50 3.17 19.72
CA ILE A 288 -6.75 3.89 20.04
C ILE A 288 -6.61 5.38 19.69
N ALA A 289 -5.52 6.03 20.12
CA ALA A 289 -5.29 7.45 19.84
C ALA A 289 -5.22 7.74 18.34
N GLY A 290 -4.53 6.88 17.58
CA GLY A 290 -4.43 7.01 16.13
C GLY A 290 -5.78 6.82 15.43
N ILE A 291 -6.62 5.88 15.86
CA ILE A 291 -7.96 5.69 15.29
C ILE A 291 -8.86 6.89 15.60
N ILE A 292 -8.85 7.41 16.83
CA ILE A 292 -9.61 8.61 17.23
C ILE A 292 -9.18 9.80 16.39
N ALA A 293 -7.88 10.04 16.27
CA ALA A 293 -7.34 11.12 15.43
C ALA A 293 -7.76 10.95 13.97
N SER A 294 -7.64 9.74 13.40
CA SER A 294 -8.08 9.44 12.02
C SER A 294 -9.56 9.75 11.82
N CYS A 295 -10.41 9.38 12.78
CA CYS A 295 -11.85 9.62 12.73
C CYS A 295 -12.17 11.13 12.60
N PHE A 296 -11.58 11.96 13.47
CA PHE A 296 -11.80 13.41 13.43
C PHE A 296 -11.22 14.05 12.16
N LEU A 297 -10.02 13.67 11.75
CA LEU A 297 -9.34 14.25 10.60
C LEU A 297 -10.04 13.89 9.29
N VAL A 298 -10.47 12.64 9.13
CA VAL A 298 -11.23 12.19 7.95
C VAL A 298 -12.62 12.83 7.91
N GLY A 299 -13.30 12.89 9.05
CA GLY A 299 -14.60 13.52 9.16
C GLY A 299 -14.58 15.04 8.96
N ALA A 300 -13.43 15.68 9.15
CA ALA A 300 -13.28 17.13 9.01
C ALA A 300 -13.08 17.60 7.56
N PHE A 301 -12.66 16.73 6.61
CA PHE A 301 -12.44 17.14 5.23
C PHE A 301 -13.62 17.89 4.59
N PRO A 302 -14.89 17.43 4.71
CA PRO A 302 -16.00 18.11 4.04
C PRO A 302 -16.35 19.49 4.60
N PHE A 303 -15.77 19.90 5.73
CA PHE A 303 -16.09 21.17 6.40
C PHE A 303 -15.10 22.29 6.11
N THR A 304 -14.10 22.08 5.23
CA THR A 304 -13.15 23.10 4.85
C THR A 304 -12.78 23.04 3.38
N THR A 305 -12.62 24.23 2.79
CA THR A 305 -12.14 24.41 1.41
C THR A 305 -10.79 25.15 1.37
N GLN A 306 -10.25 25.52 2.53
CA GLN A 306 -8.99 26.27 2.61
C GLN A 306 -7.79 25.33 2.45
N PHE A 307 -6.92 25.61 1.47
CA PHE A 307 -5.74 24.79 1.18
C PHE A 307 -4.86 24.50 2.42
N PRO A 308 -4.50 25.49 3.28
CA PRO A 308 -3.67 25.21 4.45
C PRO A 308 -4.32 24.25 5.45
N LEU A 309 -5.64 24.34 5.64
CA LEU A 309 -6.38 23.42 6.52
C LEU A 309 -6.48 22.02 5.91
N LEU A 310 -6.75 21.91 4.62
CA LEU A 310 -6.78 20.62 3.91
C LEU A 310 -5.41 19.95 3.97
N LEU A 311 -4.33 20.71 3.79
CA LEU A 311 -2.96 20.21 3.94
C LEU A 311 -2.69 19.69 5.36
N LEU A 312 -3.10 20.47 6.38
CA LEU A 312 -2.96 20.07 7.79
C LEU A 312 -3.76 18.79 8.09
N LEU A 313 -5.00 18.70 7.61
CA LEU A 313 -5.83 17.51 7.77
C LEU A 313 -5.19 16.27 7.11
N ALA A 314 -4.66 16.43 5.89
CA ALA A 314 -4.01 15.33 5.17
C ALA A 314 -2.72 14.87 5.86
N VAL A 315 -1.86 15.79 6.28
CA VAL A 315 -0.65 15.49 7.06
C VAL A 315 -1.02 14.80 8.38
N GLY A 316 -1.99 15.36 9.11
CA GLY A 316 -2.50 14.79 10.36
C GLY A 316 -3.04 13.37 10.17
N TYR A 317 -3.80 13.13 9.08
CA TYR A 317 -4.29 11.80 8.74
C TYR A 317 -3.14 10.84 8.41
N GLY A 318 -2.11 11.27 7.67
CA GLY A 318 -0.90 10.47 7.44
C GLY A 318 -0.20 10.07 8.74
N VAL A 319 -0.07 11.00 9.70
CA VAL A 319 0.49 10.75 11.04
C VAL A 319 -0.38 9.76 11.82
N SER A 320 -1.69 9.95 11.85
CA SER A 320 -2.60 9.10 12.62
C SER A 320 -2.65 7.68 12.06
N PHE A 321 -2.68 7.54 10.74
CA PHE A 321 -2.61 6.24 10.06
C PHE A 321 -1.29 5.52 10.37
N ALA A 322 -0.14 6.23 10.28
CA ALA A 322 1.17 5.68 10.66
C ALA A 322 1.19 5.21 12.11
N THR A 323 0.54 5.94 13.02
CA THR A 323 0.48 5.64 14.45
C THR A 323 -0.20 4.29 14.69
N VAL A 324 -1.33 4.04 14.05
CA VAL A 324 -2.02 2.75 14.16
C VAL A 324 -1.17 1.62 13.60
N LEU A 325 -0.66 1.77 12.36
CA LEU A 325 0.07 0.70 11.68
C LEU A 325 1.39 0.33 12.35
N SER A 326 2.10 1.30 12.94
CA SER A 326 3.34 1.04 13.69
C SER A 326 3.13 0.19 14.93
N SER A 327 1.89 0.08 15.42
CA SER A 327 1.55 -0.63 16.65
C SER A 327 0.80 -1.94 16.39
N THR A 328 0.02 -2.06 15.32
CA THR A 328 -0.77 -3.27 15.02
C THR A 328 0.10 -4.47 14.66
N SER A 329 1.07 -4.31 13.77
CA SER A 329 1.94 -5.42 13.34
C SER A 329 2.78 -6.00 14.49
N PRO A 330 3.50 -5.20 15.32
CA PRO A 330 4.19 -5.72 16.49
C PRO A 330 3.24 -6.37 17.51
N MET A 331 2.04 -5.80 17.72
CA MET A 331 1.06 -6.35 18.65
C MET A 331 0.61 -7.77 18.26
N VAL A 332 0.42 -8.04 16.96
CA VAL A 332 0.11 -9.40 16.50
C VAL A 332 1.27 -10.34 16.74
N CYS A 333 2.53 -9.91 16.46
CA CYS A 333 3.72 -10.72 16.70
C CYS A 333 3.88 -11.10 18.19
N GLU A 334 3.46 -10.22 19.11
CA GLU A 334 3.48 -10.48 20.56
C GLU A 334 2.42 -11.51 21.01
N LEU A 335 1.36 -11.73 20.22
CA LEU A 335 0.26 -12.63 20.55
C LEU A 335 0.44 -14.06 20.02
N VAL A 336 1.46 -14.29 19.17
CA VAL A 336 1.69 -15.57 18.53
C VAL A 336 3.06 -16.15 18.90
N PRO A 337 3.20 -17.48 18.98
CA PRO A 337 4.51 -18.10 19.10
C PRO A 337 5.38 -17.82 17.86
N ALA A 338 6.72 -17.86 18.02
CA ALA A 338 7.68 -17.55 16.97
C ALA A 338 7.45 -18.34 15.65
N THR A 339 6.93 -19.56 15.76
CA THR A 339 6.60 -20.43 14.64
C THR A 339 5.44 -19.93 13.78
N LEU A 340 4.57 -19.08 14.32
CA LEU A 340 3.39 -18.54 13.63
C LEU A 340 3.54 -17.07 13.21
N VAL A 341 4.66 -16.39 13.53
CA VAL A 341 4.89 -14.98 13.18
C VAL A 341 4.76 -14.77 11.66
N GLY A 342 5.36 -15.63 10.84
CA GLY A 342 5.24 -15.52 9.38
C GLY A 342 3.79 -15.64 8.88
N ALA A 343 3.04 -16.60 9.42
CA ALA A 343 1.64 -16.80 9.05
C ALA A 343 0.76 -15.62 9.50
N SER A 344 1.04 -15.06 10.67
CA SER A 344 0.28 -13.90 11.20
C SER A 344 0.56 -12.62 10.43
N MET A 345 1.79 -12.39 9.99
CA MET A 345 2.12 -11.24 9.13
C MET A 345 1.48 -11.38 7.74
N GLY A 346 1.46 -12.60 7.20
CA GLY A 346 0.74 -12.88 5.94
C GLY A 346 -0.77 -12.66 6.08
N PHE A 347 -1.37 -13.09 7.20
CA PHE A 347 -2.78 -12.84 7.48
C PHE A 347 -3.09 -11.34 7.57
N LEU A 348 -2.24 -10.57 8.28
CA LEU A 348 -2.35 -9.10 8.35
C LEU A 348 -2.23 -8.43 6.96
N ALA A 349 -1.32 -8.89 6.11
CA ALA A 349 -1.16 -8.39 4.75
C ALA A 349 -2.42 -8.67 3.90
N THR A 350 -3.02 -9.84 4.03
CA THR A 350 -4.30 -10.14 3.36
C THR A 350 -5.43 -9.24 3.86
N MET A 351 -5.52 -8.99 5.16
CA MET A 351 -6.53 -8.09 5.73
C MET A 351 -6.32 -6.64 5.27
N MET A 352 -5.07 -6.22 5.06
CA MET A 352 -4.73 -4.96 4.41
C MET A 352 -5.29 -4.90 2.98
N ASP A 353 -4.99 -5.90 2.15
CA ASP A 353 -5.43 -5.94 0.74
C ASP A 353 -6.96 -6.00 0.63
N VAL A 354 -7.62 -6.76 1.52
CA VAL A 354 -9.08 -6.82 1.62
C VAL A 354 -9.65 -5.44 1.96
N GLY A 355 -9.10 -4.77 2.97
CA GLY A 355 -9.52 -3.42 3.34
C GLY A 355 -9.35 -2.43 2.19
N GLN A 356 -8.16 -2.39 1.59
CA GLN A 356 -7.83 -1.48 0.49
C GLN A 356 -8.64 -1.76 -0.79
N THR A 357 -9.16 -2.97 -0.96
CA THR A 357 -10.06 -3.33 -2.06
C THR A 357 -11.51 -2.95 -1.76
N LEU A 358 -12.03 -3.35 -0.60
CA LEU A 358 -13.43 -3.11 -0.25
C LEU A 358 -13.72 -1.64 0.04
N GLY A 359 -12.74 -0.89 0.56
CA GLY A 359 -12.90 0.51 0.91
C GLY A 359 -13.42 1.36 -0.25
N PRO A 360 -12.68 1.51 -1.33
CA PRO A 360 -13.14 2.31 -2.47
C PRO A 360 -14.42 1.77 -3.11
N ILE A 361 -14.63 0.43 -3.18
CA ILE A 361 -15.84 -0.18 -3.77
C ILE A 361 -17.07 0.28 -3.00
N ILE A 362 -17.11 0.10 -1.68
CA ILE A 362 -18.25 0.47 -0.85
C ILE A 362 -18.40 1.98 -0.80
N SER A 363 -17.29 2.72 -0.72
CA SER A 363 -17.28 4.19 -0.76
C SER A 363 -17.85 4.74 -2.09
N GLY A 364 -17.62 4.05 -3.22
CA GLY A 364 -18.22 4.42 -4.51
C GLY A 364 -19.75 4.32 -4.50
N VAL A 365 -20.28 3.25 -3.91
CA VAL A 365 -21.73 3.09 -3.74
C VAL A 365 -22.31 4.19 -2.83
N ILE A 366 -21.62 4.53 -1.73
CA ILE A 366 -22.05 5.61 -0.83
C ILE A 366 -21.96 6.96 -1.55
N PHE A 367 -20.89 7.20 -2.30
CA PHE A 367 -20.71 8.42 -3.08
C PHE A 367 -21.81 8.63 -4.14
N ALA A 368 -22.35 7.55 -4.70
CA ALA A 368 -23.46 7.61 -5.65
C ALA A 368 -24.80 8.03 -5.02
N THR A 369 -24.93 8.07 -3.69
CA THR A 369 -26.13 8.56 -3.01
C THR A 369 -26.20 10.09 -3.02
N SER A 370 -27.34 10.65 -2.60
CA SER A 370 -27.53 12.11 -2.47
C SER A 370 -26.56 12.80 -1.51
N LEU A 371 -25.93 12.05 -0.59
CA LEU A 371 -24.97 12.58 0.39
C LEU A 371 -23.55 12.75 -0.19
N GLN A 372 -23.25 12.13 -1.33
CA GLN A 372 -21.96 12.26 -2.03
C GLN A 372 -20.73 12.21 -1.10
N TYR A 373 -19.83 13.20 -1.20
CA TYR A 373 -18.61 13.26 -0.37
C TYR A 373 -18.88 13.36 1.13
N LEU A 374 -19.95 14.05 1.54
CA LEU A 374 -20.31 14.17 2.96
C LEU A 374 -20.65 12.79 3.55
N GLY A 375 -21.52 12.04 2.89
CA GLY A 375 -21.88 10.68 3.31
C GLY A 375 -20.69 9.73 3.31
N LEU A 376 -19.83 9.86 2.31
CA LEU A 376 -18.60 9.06 2.19
C LEU A 376 -17.68 9.31 3.40
N PHE A 377 -17.23 10.54 3.65
CA PHE A 377 -16.30 10.81 4.76
C PHE A 377 -16.90 10.53 6.14
N PHE A 378 -18.21 10.77 6.31
CA PHE A 378 -18.91 10.39 7.54
C PHE A 378 -18.92 8.87 7.77
N SER A 379 -19.23 8.09 6.74
CA SER A 379 -19.25 6.62 6.84
C SER A 379 -17.87 6.05 7.20
N LEU A 380 -16.80 6.63 6.66
CA LEU A 380 -15.43 6.27 7.02
C LEU A 380 -15.14 6.55 8.50
N SER A 381 -15.57 7.70 9.00
CA SER A 381 -15.42 8.07 10.42
C SER A 381 -16.20 7.15 11.35
N VAL A 382 -17.44 6.81 11.00
CA VAL A 382 -18.26 5.85 11.76
C VAL A 382 -17.60 4.46 11.82
N LEU A 383 -17.06 4.00 10.68
CA LEU A 383 -16.37 2.72 10.62
C LEU A 383 -15.10 2.70 11.49
N LEU A 384 -14.35 3.81 11.55
CA LEU A 384 -13.20 3.97 12.44
C LEU A 384 -13.62 3.85 13.91
N ILE A 385 -14.70 4.51 14.32
CA ILE A 385 -15.24 4.39 15.70
C ILE A 385 -15.64 2.93 15.98
N ALA A 386 -16.37 2.29 15.07
CA ALA A 386 -16.77 0.90 15.22
C ALA A 386 -15.53 -0.03 15.39
N SER A 387 -14.42 0.27 14.72
CA SER A 387 -13.18 -0.51 14.86
C SER A 387 -12.58 -0.41 16.27
N ILE A 388 -12.72 0.73 16.97
CA ILE A 388 -12.30 0.86 18.38
C ILE A 388 -13.11 -0.10 19.25
N VAL A 389 -14.44 -0.11 19.08
CA VAL A 389 -15.32 -0.97 19.87
C VAL A 389 -14.95 -2.44 19.67
N VAL A 390 -14.77 -2.88 18.44
CA VAL A 390 -14.36 -4.27 18.13
C VAL A 390 -12.98 -4.57 18.74
N PHE A 391 -12.03 -3.65 18.63
CA PHE A 391 -10.69 -3.79 19.21
C PHE A 391 -10.74 -3.94 20.73
N MET A 392 -11.50 -3.10 21.42
CA MET A 392 -11.64 -3.14 22.88
C MET A 392 -12.32 -4.43 23.35
N LEU A 393 -13.39 -4.85 22.69
CA LEU A 393 -14.11 -6.08 23.04
C LEU A 393 -13.24 -7.33 22.84
N SER A 394 -12.51 -7.40 21.74
CA SER A 394 -11.66 -8.56 21.42
C SER A 394 -10.41 -8.65 22.30
N ASN A 395 -9.94 -7.54 22.87
CA ASN A 395 -8.77 -7.50 23.74
C ASN A 395 -9.11 -7.27 25.22
N ARG A 396 -10.37 -7.43 25.64
CA ARG A 396 -10.88 -7.14 26.99
C ARG A 396 -10.04 -7.77 28.12
N LYS A 397 -9.53 -8.99 27.93
CA LYS A 397 -8.68 -9.67 28.94
C LYS A 397 -7.36 -8.92 29.18
N ARG A 398 -6.80 -8.22 28.21
CA ARG A 398 -5.59 -7.41 28.38
C ARG A 398 -5.87 -6.10 29.12
N PHE A 399 -7.02 -5.48 28.89
CA PHE A 399 -7.41 -4.24 29.59
C PHE A 399 -7.57 -4.48 31.08
N ASN A 400 -8.18 -5.60 31.49
CA ASN A 400 -8.39 -5.95 32.91
C ASN A 400 -7.08 -6.24 33.67
N VAL A 401 -5.95 -6.45 33.01
CA VAL A 401 -4.62 -6.63 33.60
C VAL A 401 -3.90 -5.30 33.81
N LEU A 402 -4.21 -4.27 32.99
CA LEU A 402 -3.63 -2.93 33.12
C LEU A 402 -4.32 -2.06 34.17
N GLU A 403 -5.51 -2.45 34.64
CA GLU A 403 -6.24 -1.79 35.75
C GLU A 403 -5.89 -2.37 37.13
N LYS A 404 -5.06 -3.39 37.22
CA LYS A 404 -4.50 -3.95 38.47
C LYS A 404 -3.01 -3.62 38.59
#